data_64c7a6b2ca400ad97ce9ce2922120e4f
#
_entry.id   64c7a6b2ca400ad97ce9ce2922120e4f
#
_cell.length_a   1.000
_cell.length_b   1.000
_cell.length_c   1.000
_cell.angle_alpha   90.00
_cell.angle_beta   90.00
_cell.angle_gamma   90.00
#
_symmetry.space_group_name_H-M   'P 1'
#
loop_
_entity.id
_entity.type
_entity.pdbx_description
1 polymer ?
#
loop_
_entity_poly.entity_id
_entity_poly.type
_entity_poly.pdbx_seq_one_letter_code
_entity_poly.pdbx_strand_id
1 'polypeptide(L)'
;KMKNDIYIEQKVSEMKIKFFTNISHELRTPLTLIKGPIQELKEREKLSPKGLQYVDLMEKNTNQMLQLVNQILDFRKIQNGKMRLHVSLIDFNEMIASFQKEFRVLSEENEISFTFQLPDEPIMVWADKEKMSIVIRNIISNAFKFTHSGGSIYITTGLTDDGKRCYVRVEDNGVGIPQNKLTEIFERFSQGENAKNSYYQGTGIGLA
;
A
#
# COMPACT_ATOMS: atom_id res chain seq x y z
N LYS A 1 27.59 -6.15 -31.60
CA LYS A 1 27.33 -4.97 -30.75
C LYS A 1 26.02 -5.15 -29.99
N MET A 2 24.87 -5.30 -30.63
CA MET A 2 23.55 -5.44 -30.04
C MET A 2 23.40 -6.59 -29.02
N LYS A 3 23.97 -7.78 -29.26
CA LYS A 3 23.99 -8.89 -28.29
C LYS A 3 24.78 -8.60 -27.01
N ASN A 4 25.85 -7.83 -27.12
CA ASN A 4 26.69 -7.47 -25.98
C ASN A 4 25.99 -6.39 -25.12
N ASP A 5 25.28 -5.47 -25.76
CA ASP A 5 24.54 -4.40 -25.06
C ASP A 5 23.38 -4.99 -24.26
N ILE A 6 22.61 -5.94 -24.82
CA ILE A 6 21.56 -6.70 -24.13
C ILE A 6 22.12 -7.50 -22.94
N TYR A 7 23.27 -8.15 -23.12
CA TYR A 7 23.92 -8.92 -22.06
C TYR A 7 24.36 -8.02 -20.89
N ILE A 8 24.95 -6.85 -21.19
CA ILE A 8 25.36 -5.88 -20.17
C ILE A 8 24.15 -5.35 -19.42
N GLU A 9 23.07 -5.00 -20.14
CA GLU A 9 21.83 -4.50 -19.53
C GLU A 9 21.19 -5.54 -18.60
N GLN A 10 21.14 -6.80 -19.00
CA GLN A 10 20.69 -7.91 -18.16
C GLN A 10 21.54 -8.07 -16.91
N LYS A 11 22.88 -8.04 -17.04
CA LYS A 11 23.81 -8.16 -15.92
C LYS A 11 23.67 -7.00 -14.92
N VAL A 12 23.53 -5.77 -15.42
CA VAL A 12 23.29 -4.59 -14.58
C VAL A 12 21.94 -4.70 -13.85
N SER A 13 20.91 -5.17 -14.53
CA SER A 13 19.61 -5.43 -13.92
C SER A 13 19.68 -6.49 -12.81
N GLU A 14 20.36 -7.62 -13.07
CA GLU A 14 20.57 -8.67 -12.07
C GLU A 14 21.35 -8.17 -10.84
N MET A 15 22.43 -7.40 -11.05
CA MET A 15 23.21 -6.82 -9.95
C MET A 15 22.38 -5.84 -9.12
N LYS A 16 21.61 -4.94 -9.75
CA LYS A 16 20.68 -4.03 -9.05
C LYS A 16 19.68 -4.82 -8.21
N ILE A 17 19.11 -5.87 -8.77
CA ILE A 17 18.16 -6.73 -8.10
C ILE A 17 18.79 -7.42 -6.88
N LYS A 18 19.98 -7.99 -7.01
CA LYS A 18 20.71 -8.66 -5.91
C LYS A 18 21.06 -7.68 -4.79
N PHE A 19 21.49 -6.48 -5.15
CA PHE A 19 21.80 -5.40 -4.21
C PHE A 19 20.58 -5.00 -3.36
N PHE A 20 19.44 -4.71 -3.98
CA PHE A 20 18.23 -4.35 -3.25
C PHE A 20 17.72 -5.45 -2.32
N THR A 21 17.94 -6.72 -2.67
CA THR A 21 17.55 -7.83 -1.77
C THR A 21 18.40 -7.91 -0.53
N ASN A 22 19.69 -7.84 -0.72
CA ASN A 22 20.62 -7.93 0.40
C ASN A 22 20.34 -6.75 1.36
N ILE A 23 20.22 -5.53 0.84
CA ILE A 23 19.86 -4.36 1.64
C ILE A 23 18.51 -4.54 2.35
N SER A 24 17.50 -5.08 1.65
CA SER A 24 16.18 -5.30 2.26
C SER A 24 16.25 -6.29 3.43
N HIS A 25 17.03 -7.35 3.31
CA HIS A 25 17.25 -8.28 4.44
C HIS A 25 18.05 -7.63 5.57
N GLU A 26 19.09 -6.88 5.24
CA GLU A 26 19.92 -6.17 6.22
C GLU A 26 19.17 -5.04 6.93
N LEU A 27 18.19 -4.40 6.29
CA LEU A 27 17.34 -3.39 6.91
C LEU A 27 16.19 -4.00 7.74
N ARG A 28 15.64 -5.14 7.32
CA ARG A 28 14.53 -5.78 8.05
C ARG A 28 14.93 -6.16 9.47
N THR A 29 16.12 -6.74 9.63
CA THR A 29 16.60 -7.24 10.93
C THR A 29 16.68 -6.15 11.99
N PRO A 30 17.39 -5.01 11.80
CA PRO A 30 17.45 -3.95 12.80
C PRO A 30 16.08 -3.30 13.04
N LEU A 31 15.24 -3.13 12.00
CA LEU A 31 13.90 -2.58 12.16
C LEU A 31 13.00 -3.49 13.01
N THR A 32 13.10 -4.80 12.84
CA THR A 32 12.35 -5.76 13.67
C THR A 32 12.84 -5.73 15.11
N LEU A 33 14.15 -5.59 15.32
CA LEU A 33 14.76 -5.45 16.65
C LEU A 33 14.38 -4.13 17.35
N ILE A 34 14.15 -3.06 16.60
CA ILE A 34 13.67 -1.77 17.11
C ILE A 34 12.18 -1.85 17.51
N LYS A 35 11.37 -2.58 16.74
CA LYS A 35 9.92 -2.69 16.97
C LYS A 35 9.59 -3.33 18.32
N GLY A 36 10.31 -4.36 18.73
CA GLY A 36 10.09 -5.04 20.01
C GLY A 36 10.18 -4.10 21.23
N PRO A 37 11.31 -3.41 21.44
CA PRO A 37 11.46 -2.45 22.52
C PRO A 37 10.45 -1.28 22.49
N ILE A 38 10.08 -0.79 21.30
CA ILE A 38 9.04 0.25 21.17
C ILE A 38 7.71 -0.26 21.73
N GLN A 39 7.32 -1.48 21.37
CA GLN A 39 6.08 -2.08 21.84
C GLN A 39 6.12 -2.35 23.35
N GLU A 40 7.25 -2.82 23.87
CA GLU A 40 7.47 -3.05 25.31
C GLU A 40 7.38 -1.76 26.13
N LEU A 41 8.00 -0.67 25.66
CA LEU A 41 7.88 0.66 26.26
C LEU A 41 6.41 1.13 26.32
N LYS A 42 5.66 0.93 25.23
CA LYS A 42 4.26 1.35 25.13
C LYS A 42 3.33 0.57 26.06
N GLU A 43 3.58 -0.74 26.23
CA GLU A 43 2.71 -1.63 26.98
C GLU A 43 3.06 -1.71 28.49
N ARG A 44 4.34 -1.56 28.84
CA ARG A 44 4.83 -1.86 30.19
C ARG A 44 5.33 -0.66 30.96
N GLU A 45 5.68 0.45 30.30
CA GLU A 45 6.22 1.61 30.96
C GLU A 45 5.19 2.72 31.15
N LYS A 46 5.24 3.41 32.29
CA LYS A 46 4.43 4.62 32.52
C LYS A 46 5.08 5.83 31.86
N LEU A 47 4.74 6.04 30.61
CA LEU A 47 5.26 7.15 29.83
C LEU A 47 4.52 8.46 30.15
N SER A 48 5.24 9.57 30.10
CA SER A 48 4.59 10.89 30.08
C SER A 48 3.79 11.06 28.78
N PRO A 49 2.80 11.97 28.71
CA PRO A 49 2.07 12.23 27.47
C PRO A 49 2.99 12.53 26.27
N LYS A 50 4.08 13.26 26.51
CA LYS A 50 5.10 13.55 25.49
C LYS A 50 5.94 12.32 25.14
N GLY A 51 6.26 11.47 26.13
CA GLY A 51 6.95 10.20 25.91
C GLY A 51 6.12 9.26 25.04
N LEU A 52 4.80 9.17 25.28
CA LEU A 52 3.89 8.36 24.48
C LEU A 52 3.84 8.85 23.03
N GLN A 53 3.76 10.16 22.81
CA GLN A 53 3.81 10.72 21.44
C GLN A 53 5.10 10.34 20.69
N TYR A 54 6.25 10.33 21.38
CA TYR A 54 7.51 9.92 20.75
C TYR A 54 7.53 8.42 20.42
N VAL A 55 7.02 7.58 21.30
CA VAL A 55 6.93 6.12 21.08
C VAL A 55 5.98 5.82 19.92
N ASP A 56 4.82 6.48 19.84
CA ASP A 56 3.88 6.36 18.73
C ASP A 56 4.53 6.79 17.39
N LEU A 57 5.30 7.88 17.41
CA LEU A 57 6.02 8.34 16.22
C LEU A 57 7.09 7.34 15.78
N MET A 58 7.86 6.76 16.73
CA MET A 58 8.86 5.72 16.44
C MET A 58 8.20 4.47 15.89
N GLU A 59 7.09 4.02 16.48
CA GLU A 59 6.32 2.85 16.01
C GLU A 59 5.84 3.06 14.59
N LYS A 60 5.22 4.21 14.32
CA LYS A 60 4.72 4.59 12.99
C LYS A 60 5.83 4.54 11.94
N ASN A 61 6.96 5.19 12.20
CA ASN A 61 8.08 5.23 11.26
C ASN A 61 8.73 3.86 11.05
N THR A 62 8.89 3.07 12.12
CA THR A 62 9.45 1.71 12.04
C THR A 62 8.55 0.80 11.20
N ASN A 63 7.23 0.85 11.41
CA ASN A 63 6.27 0.08 10.62
C ASN A 63 6.27 0.53 9.15
N GLN A 64 6.39 1.83 8.89
CA GLN A 64 6.49 2.36 7.52
C GLN A 64 7.77 1.86 6.82
N MET A 65 8.92 1.87 7.48
CA MET A 65 10.16 1.33 6.92
C MET A 65 10.06 -0.18 6.65
N LEU A 66 9.49 -0.96 7.57
CA LEU A 66 9.25 -2.39 7.37
C LEU A 66 8.34 -2.65 6.16
N GLN A 67 7.29 -1.85 5.99
CA GLN A 67 6.41 -1.94 4.83
C GLN A 67 7.16 -1.69 3.52
N LEU A 68 8.03 -0.66 3.46
CA LEU A 68 8.86 -0.37 2.30
C LEU A 68 9.81 -1.53 1.95
N VAL A 69 10.48 -2.07 2.95
CA VAL A 69 11.38 -3.23 2.79
C VAL A 69 10.60 -4.42 2.23
N ASN A 70 9.41 -4.69 2.74
CA ASN A 70 8.56 -5.78 2.25
C ASN A 70 8.09 -5.56 0.80
N GLN A 71 7.71 -4.32 0.45
CA GLN A 71 7.33 -3.97 -0.94
C GLN A 71 8.48 -4.23 -1.92
N ILE A 72 9.72 -3.87 -1.55
CA ILE A 72 10.91 -4.14 -2.39
C ILE A 72 11.11 -5.65 -2.57
N LEU A 73 10.95 -6.44 -1.51
CA LEU A 73 11.10 -7.90 -1.58
C LEU A 73 10.00 -8.58 -2.38
N ASP A 74 8.75 -8.16 -2.23
CA ASP A 74 7.61 -8.70 -2.99
C ASP A 74 7.73 -8.34 -4.48
N PHE A 75 8.11 -7.10 -4.77
CA PHE A 75 8.45 -6.68 -6.12
C PHE A 75 9.46 -7.63 -6.78
N ARG A 76 10.52 -8.00 -6.05
CA ARG A 76 11.52 -8.93 -6.54
C ARG A 76 10.98 -10.35 -6.79
N LYS A 77 10.11 -10.86 -5.91
CA LYS A 77 9.46 -12.17 -6.11
C LYS A 77 8.66 -12.18 -7.41
N ILE A 78 7.97 -11.06 -7.71
CA ILE A 78 7.21 -10.88 -8.96
C ILE A 78 8.16 -10.91 -10.16
N GLN A 79 9.23 -10.10 -10.16
CA GLN A 79 10.19 -10.04 -11.27
C GLN A 79 10.84 -11.39 -11.59
N ASN A 80 11.11 -12.19 -10.57
CA ASN A 80 11.74 -13.51 -10.73
C ASN A 80 10.72 -14.63 -11.03
N GLY A 81 9.44 -14.32 -11.21
CA GLY A 81 8.40 -15.33 -11.41
C GLY A 81 8.22 -16.27 -10.21
N LYS A 82 8.74 -15.90 -9.03
CA LYS A 82 8.72 -16.72 -7.82
C LYS A 82 7.54 -16.41 -6.88
N MET A 83 6.73 -15.42 -7.22
CA MET A 83 5.51 -15.13 -6.45
C MET A 83 4.49 -16.24 -6.71
N ARG A 84 4.10 -16.92 -5.64
CA ARG A 84 3.00 -17.89 -5.67
C ARG A 84 1.76 -17.24 -5.10
N LEU A 85 0.63 -17.43 -5.76
CA LEU A 85 -0.67 -16.99 -5.27
C LEU A 85 -1.30 -18.11 -4.43
N HIS A 86 -1.82 -17.75 -3.26
CA HIS A 86 -2.59 -18.63 -2.39
C HIS A 86 -4.08 -18.34 -2.60
N VAL A 87 -4.62 -18.90 -3.68
CA VAL A 87 -6.00 -18.65 -4.10
C VAL A 87 -6.96 -19.48 -3.25
N SER A 88 -7.97 -18.83 -2.69
CA SER A 88 -9.08 -19.42 -1.95
C SER A 88 -10.41 -18.75 -2.33
N LEU A 89 -11.51 -19.39 -2.04
CA LEU A 89 -12.83 -18.79 -2.20
C LEU A 89 -13.04 -17.82 -1.04
N ILE A 90 -13.26 -16.54 -1.34
CA ILE A 90 -13.44 -15.47 -0.36
C ILE A 90 -14.73 -14.70 -0.64
N ASP A 91 -15.33 -14.18 0.42
CA ASP A 91 -16.36 -13.16 0.30
C ASP A 91 -15.68 -11.80 0.06
N PHE A 92 -15.87 -11.25 -1.15
CA PHE A 92 -15.25 -10.00 -1.56
C PHE A 92 -15.83 -8.80 -0.81
N ASN A 93 -17.15 -8.79 -0.56
CA ASN A 93 -17.82 -7.71 0.18
C ASN A 93 -17.33 -7.67 1.63
N GLU A 94 -17.21 -8.83 2.30
CA GLU A 94 -16.68 -8.91 3.67
C GLU A 94 -15.23 -8.39 3.73
N MET A 95 -14.40 -8.78 2.77
CA MET A 95 -13.03 -8.30 2.68
C MET A 95 -12.98 -6.78 2.53
N ILE A 96 -13.78 -6.19 1.63
CA ILE A 96 -13.84 -4.73 1.43
C ILE A 96 -14.40 -4.02 2.65
N ALA A 97 -15.45 -4.55 3.27
CA ALA A 97 -16.03 -3.98 4.50
C ALA A 97 -15.02 -3.89 5.65
N SER A 98 -14.05 -4.81 5.71
CA SER A 98 -13.01 -4.79 6.74
C SER A 98 -12.17 -3.51 6.73
N PHE A 99 -11.99 -2.87 5.58
CA PHE A 99 -11.26 -1.60 5.44
C PHE A 99 -11.97 -0.42 6.10
N GLN A 100 -13.30 -0.48 6.26
CA GLN A 100 -14.02 0.56 6.97
C GLN A 100 -13.52 0.72 8.41
N LYS A 101 -13.29 -0.41 9.10
CA LYS A 101 -12.76 -0.42 10.46
C LYS A 101 -11.28 0.00 10.50
N GLU A 102 -10.50 -0.49 9.53
CA GLU A 102 -9.07 -0.20 9.44
C GLU A 102 -8.80 1.31 9.25
N PHE A 103 -9.58 1.98 8.39
CA PHE A 103 -9.37 3.39 8.05
C PHE A 103 -10.24 4.37 8.85
N ARG A 104 -11.07 3.89 9.80
CA ARG A 104 -11.98 4.74 10.58
C ARG A 104 -11.25 5.87 11.32
N VAL A 105 -10.19 5.55 12.04
CA VAL A 105 -9.41 6.54 12.80
C VAL A 105 -8.83 7.59 11.86
N LEU A 106 -8.28 7.17 10.73
CA LEU A 106 -7.73 8.08 9.74
C LEU A 106 -8.79 8.99 9.12
N SER A 107 -10.00 8.47 8.92
CA SER A 107 -11.17 9.24 8.46
C SER A 107 -11.57 10.32 9.46
N GLU A 108 -11.66 9.95 10.76
CA GLU A 108 -12.00 10.86 11.84
C GLU A 108 -10.92 11.95 12.04
N GLU A 109 -9.63 11.57 12.08
CA GLU A 109 -8.50 12.49 12.26
C GLU A 109 -8.36 13.51 11.12
N ASN A 110 -8.67 13.11 9.89
CA ASN A 110 -8.58 13.99 8.72
C ASN A 110 -9.92 14.63 8.34
N GLU A 111 -10.99 14.39 9.09
CA GLU A 111 -12.34 14.90 8.81
C GLU A 111 -12.85 14.53 7.41
N ILE A 112 -12.46 13.33 6.90
CA ILE A 112 -12.84 12.82 5.58
C ILE A 112 -14.06 11.92 5.72
N SER A 113 -15.12 12.18 4.95
CA SER A 113 -16.28 11.28 4.87
C SER A 113 -15.89 10.00 4.12
N PHE A 114 -15.93 8.85 4.80
CA PHE A 114 -15.52 7.56 4.25
C PHE A 114 -16.70 6.60 4.20
N THR A 115 -17.29 6.42 3.03
CA THR A 115 -18.59 5.75 2.83
C THR A 115 -18.43 4.50 1.96
N PHE A 116 -19.18 3.44 2.33
CA PHE A 116 -19.22 2.16 1.61
C PHE A 116 -20.63 1.90 1.08
N GLN A 117 -20.71 1.53 -0.17
CA GLN A 117 -21.90 1.03 -0.81
C GLN A 117 -21.61 -0.38 -1.34
N LEU A 118 -21.97 -1.37 -0.56
CA LEU A 118 -21.76 -2.78 -0.85
C LEU A 118 -23.13 -3.46 -1.06
N PRO A 119 -23.25 -4.39 -2.03
CA PRO A 119 -24.45 -5.22 -2.16
C PRO A 119 -24.68 -6.05 -0.89
N ASP A 120 -25.96 -6.29 -0.56
CA ASP A 120 -26.35 -7.16 0.56
C ASP A 120 -25.96 -8.63 0.31
N GLU A 121 -26.01 -9.05 -0.96
CA GLU A 121 -25.61 -10.41 -1.34
C GLU A 121 -24.07 -10.53 -1.38
N PRO A 122 -23.51 -11.63 -0.84
CA PRO A 122 -22.08 -11.85 -0.86
C PRO A 122 -21.57 -12.07 -2.29
N ILE A 123 -20.47 -11.44 -2.65
CA ILE A 123 -19.77 -11.68 -3.92
C ILE A 123 -18.63 -12.66 -3.70
N MET A 124 -18.87 -13.93 -4.06
CA MET A 124 -17.87 -14.98 -3.87
C MET A 124 -16.87 -15.00 -5.04
N VAL A 125 -15.57 -14.88 -4.73
CA VAL A 125 -14.50 -14.87 -5.73
C VAL A 125 -13.34 -15.80 -5.34
N TRP A 126 -12.70 -16.38 -6.35
CA TRP A 126 -11.44 -17.09 -6.15
C TRP A 126 -10.27 -16.12 -6.26
N ALA A 127 -9.66 -15.79 -5.12
CA ALA A 127 -8.56 -14.83 -5.07
C ALA A 127 -7.58 -15.13 -3.93
N ASP A 128 -6.39 -14.55 -4.03
CA ASP A 128 -5.46 -14.46 -2.91
C ASP A 128 -5.86 -13.26 -2.05
N LYS A 129 -6.49 -13.52 -0.90
CA LYS A 129 -7.02 -12.49 0.02
C LYS A 129 -5.93 -11.51 0.47
N GLU A 130 -4.72 -12.01 0.74
CA GLU A 130 -3.61 -11.18 1.21
C GLU A 130 -3.17 -10.20 0.12
N LYS A 131 -2.97 -10.69 -1.10
CA LYS A 131 -2.52 -9.86 -2.24
C LYS A 131 -3.59 -8.87 -2.68
N MET A 132 -4.85 -9.29 -2.71
CA MET A 132 -5.97 -8.39 -2.97
C MET A 132 -6.06 -7.29 -1.90
N SER A 133 -5.89 -7.64 -0.63
CA SER A 133 -5.90 -6.65 0.46
C SER A 133 -4.78 -5.63 0.32
N ILE A 134 -3.59 -6.03 -0.12
CA ILE A 134 -2.48 -5.10 -0.39
C ILE A 134 -2.86 -4.11 -1.49
N VAL A 135 -3.43 -4.59 -2.59
CA VAL A 135 -3.85 -3.74 -3.73
C VAL A 135 -4.90 -2.71 -3.26
N ILE A 136 -5.96 -3.18 -2.61
CA ILE A 136 -7.05 -2.32 -2.16
C ILE A 136 -6.56 -1.29 -1.14
N ARG A 137 -5.76 -1.72 -0.16
CA ARG A 137 -5.17 -0.81 0.84
C ARG A 137 -4.33 0.28 0.21
N ASN A 138 -3.55 -0.03 -0.82
CA ASN A 138 -2.76 0.97 -1.54
C ASN A 138 -3.64 2.01 -2.22
N ILE A 139 -4.75 1.59 -2.84
CA ILE A 139 -5.69 2.50 -3.51
C ILE A 139 -6.39 3.39 -2.47
N ILE A 140 -6.93 2.80 -1.39
CA ILE A 140 -7.61 3.56 -0.32
C ILE A 140 -6.63 4.53 0.35
N SER A 141 -5.41 4.09 0.67
CA SER A 141 -4.38 4.94 1.27
C SER A 141 -4.02 6.12 0.37
N ASN A 142 -3.97 5.93 -0.95
CA ASN A 142 -3.78 7.02 -1.90
C ASN A 142 -4.98 7.99 -1.89
N ALA A 143 -6.21 7.50 -1.86
CA ALA A 143 -7.41 8.35 -1.76
C ALA A 143 -7.34 9.24 -0.50
N PHE A 144 -7.05 8.68 0.68
CA PHE A 144 -6.86 9.47 1.90
C PHE A 144 -5.71 10.47 1.80
N LYS A 145 -4.61 10.08 1.17
CA LYS A 145 -3.42 10.92 1.01
C LYS A 145 -3.67 12.17 0.19
N PHE A 146 -4.52 12.06 -0.84
CA PHE A 146 -4.74 13.13 -1.81
C PHE A 146 -6.09 13.84 -1.65
N THR A 147 -6.91 13.43 -0.69
CA THR A 147 -8.16 14.11 -0.31
C THR A 147 -7.90 15.10 0.81
N HIS A 148 -8.41 16.31 0.69
CA HIS A 148 -8.30 17.35 1.72
C HIS A 148 -9.25 17.07 2.90
N SER A 149 -8.96 17.66 4.07
CA SER A 149 -9.90 17.71 5.21
C SER A 149 -11.25 18.27 4.75
N GLY A 150 -12.35 17.67 5.22
CA GLY A 150 -13.71 17.95 4.76
C GLY A 150 -14.08 17.27 3.43
N GLY A 151 -13.18 16.52 2.82
CA GLY A 151 -13.44 15.77 1.59
C GLY A 151 -14.21 14.48 1.79
N SER A 152 -14.37 13.72 0.69
CA SER A 152 -15.12 12.47 0.70
C SER A 152 -14.45 11.39 -0.13
N ILE A 153 -14.54 10.15 0.37
CA ILE A 153 -14.10 8.93 -0.31
C ILE A 153 -15.25 7.94 -0.31
N TYR A 154 -15.62 7.44 -1.49
CA TYR A 154 -16.68 6.45 -1.67
C TYR A 154 -16.10 5.14 -2.17
N ILE A 155 -16.52 4.04 -1.57
CA ILE A 155 -16.16 2.69 -2.00
C ILE A 155 -17.41 1.95 -2.42
N THR A 156 -17.41 1.44 -3.64
CA THR A 156 -18.51 0.67 -4.21
C THR A 156 -17.98 -0.67 -4.71
N THR A 157 -18.70 -1.75 -4.45
CA THR A 157 -18.44 -3.06 -5.06
C THR A 157 -19.63 -3.51 -5.88
N GLY A 158 -19.41 -4.40 -6.82
CA GLY A 158 -20.49 -4.97 -7.61
C GLY A 158 -19.97 -6.00 -8.62
N LEU A 159 -20.91 -6.53 -9.38
CA LEU A 159 -20.63 -7.34 -10.55
C LEU A 159 -20.77 -6.50 -11.82
N THR A 160 -20.01 -6.82 -12.85
CA THR A 160 -20.23 -6.26 -14.18
C THR A 160 -21.58 -6.70 -14.75
N ASP A 161 -22.10 -5.96 -15.74
CA ASP A 161 -23.44 -6.22 -16.33
C ASP A 161 -23.58 -7.65 -16.88
N ASP A 162 -22.48 -8.29 -17.28
CA ASP A 162 -22.44 -9.69 -17.74
C ASP A 162 -22.35 -10.71 -16.58
N GLY A 163 -22.24 -10.23 -15.33
CA GLY A 163 -22.12 -11.07 -14.13
C GLY A 163 -20.81 -11.85 -14.02
N LYS A 164 -19.85 -11.64 -14.93
CA LYS A 164 -18.63 -12.46 -15.01
C LYS A 164 -17.45 -11.91 -14.21
N ARG A 165 -17.49 -10.66 -13.82
CA ARG A 165 -16.41 -10.00 -13.09
C ARG A 165 -16.97 -9.23 -11.92
N CYS A 166 -16.23 -9.21 -10.82
CA CYS A 166 -16.46 -8.28 -9.74
C CYS A 166 -15.57 -7.05 -9.90
N TYR A 167 -16.02 -5.94 -9.37
CA TYR A 167 -15.22 -4.72 -9.31
C TYR A 167 -15.27 -4.09 -7.92
N VAL A 168 -14.23 -3.36 -7.60
CA VAL A 168 -14.21 -2.35 -6.54
C VAL A 168 -13.90 -1.00 -7.17
N ARG A 169 -14.67 0.01 -6.82
CA ARG A 169 -14.45 1.38 -7.24
C ARG A 169 -14.18 2.21 -6.00
N VAL A 170 -13.10 2.97 -6.04
CA VAL A 170 -12.73 3.95 -5.01
C VAL A 170 -12.76 5.31 -5.68
N GLU A 171 -13.63 6.19 -5.21
CA GLU A 171 -13.83 7.53 -5.75
C GLU A 171 -13.51 8.54 -4.65
N ASP A 172 -12.62 9.47 -4.93
CA ASP A 172 -12.27 10.58 -4.05
C ASP A 172 -12.53 11.91 -4.74
N ASN A 173 -12.77 12.96 -3.94
CA ASN A 173 -12.88 14.34 -4.42
C ASN A 173 -11.63 15.16 -4.12
N GLY A 174 -10.46 14.52 -4.10
CA GLY A 174 -9.18 15.15 -3.85
C GLY A 174 -8.64 15.97 -5.01
N VAL A 175 -7.32 16.19 -5.02
CA VAL A 175 -6.63 17.02 -6.00
C VAL A 175 -6.68 16.49 -7.44
N GLY A 176 -7.09 15.24 -7.63
CA GLY A 176 -7.11 14.58 -8.92
C GLY A 176 -5.72 14.32 -9.52
N ILE A 177 -5.73 13.70 -10.71
CA ILE A 177 -4.52 13.36 -11.46
C ILE A 177 -4.56 14.09 -12.80
N PRO A 178 -3.52 14.89 -13.14
CA PRO A 178 -3.44 15.54 -14.45
C PRO A 178 -3.50 14.51 -15.59
N GLN A 179 -4.23 14.85 -16.67
CA GLN A 179 -4.45 13.94 -17.80
C GLN A 179 -3.15 13.36 -18.38
N ASN A 180 -2.12 14.19 -18.48
CA ASN A 180 -0.80 13.79 -18.98
C ASN A 180 -0.02 12.86 -18.05
N LYS A 181 -0.49 12.65 -16.82
CA LYS A 181 0.14 11.75 -15.81
C LYS A 181 -0.56 10.41 -15.65
N LEU A 182 -1.74 10.23 -16.22
CA LEU A 182 -2.54 9.02 -16.05
C LEU A 182 -1.82 7.73 -16.48
N THR A 183 -0.96 7.79 -17.49
CA THR A 183 -0.13 6.65 -17.91
C THR A 183 1.08 6.44 -17.01
N GLU A 184 1.65 7.54 -16.48
CA GLU A 184 2.86 7.50 -15.67
C GLU A 184 2.63 7.00 -14.23
N ILE A 185 1.40 7.16 -13.68
CA ILE A 185 1.11 6.78 -12.28
C ILE A 185 1.25 5.27 -12.01
N PHE A 186 1.19 4.45 -13.05
CA PHE A 186 1.44 3.00 -12.98
C PHE A 186 2.89 2.62 -13.25
N GLU A 187 3.73 3.61 -13.64
CA GLU A 187 5.16 3.39 -13.76
C GLU A 187 5.83 3.37 -12.39
N ARG A 188 6.84 2.52 -12.28
CA ARG A 188 7.57 2.30 -11.04
C ARG A 188 8.35 3.54 -10.64
N PHE A 189 8.32 3.86 -9.34
CA PHE A 189 9.00 5.03 -8.77
C PHE A 189 8.47 6.38 -9.32
N SER A 190 7.35 6.35 -10.04
CA SER A 190 6.69 7.56 -10.48
C SER A 190 6.06 8.28 -9.29
N GLN A 191 6.38 9.56 -9.14
CA GLN A 191 5.79 10.45 -8.14
C GLN A 191 5.31 11.71 -8.86
N GLY A 192 4.07 12.12 -8.59
CA GLY A 192 3.55 13.38 -9.12
C GLY A 192 4.37 14.57 -8.61
N GLU A 193 4.51 15.62 -9.41
CA GLU A 193 5.28 16.84 -9.02
C GLU A 193 4.76 17.46 -7.73
N ASN A 194 3.47 17.36 -7.45
CA ASN A 194 2.85 17.82 -6.21
C ASN A 194 3.27 16.99 -4.97
N ALA A 195 3.76 15.76 -5.16
CA ALA A 195 4.25 14.93 -4.06
C ALA A 195 5.64 15.38 -3.58
N LYS A 196 6.40 16.12 -4.38
CA LYS A 196 7.73 16.64 -3.99
C LYS A 196 7.64 17.79 -2.99
N ASN A 197 6.54 18.54 -3.01
CA ASN A 197 6.31 19.71 -2.16
C ASN A 197 5.36 19.46 -0.98
N SER A 198 4.84 18.24 -0.83
CA SER A 198 3.88 17.91 0.22
C SER A 198 4.52 17.05 1.30
N TYR A 199 4.03 17.19 2.51
CA TYR A 199 4.34 16.33 3.69
C TYR A 199 4.09 14.82 3.41
N TYR A 200 3.60 14.46 2.23
CA TYR A 200 3.15 13.13 1.83
C TYR A 200 4.09 12.51 0.78
N GLN A 201 5.36 12.27 1.16
CA GLN A 201 6.25 11.47 0.31
C GLN A 201 5.74 10.02 0.21
N GLY A 202 5.50 9.56 -1.03
CA GLY A 202 5.20 8.16 -1.33
C GLY A 202 6.43 7.48 -1.95
N THR A 203 6.42 6.15 -2.02
CA THR A 203 7.52 5.37 -2.63
C THR A 203 7.44 5.27 -4.15
N GLY A 204 6.28 5.60 -4.74
CA GLY A 204 6.02 5.37 -6.16
C GLY A 204 5.96 3.88 -6.55
N ILE A 205 5.74 2.97 -5.58
CA ILE A 205 5.65 1.52 -5.81
C ILE A 205 4.20 1.02 -5.66
N GLY A 206 3.35 1.78 -4.99
CA GLY A 206 2.03 1.31 -4.56
C GLY A 206 1.03 1.02 -5.69
N LEU A 207 1.15 1.66 -6.85
CA LEU A 207 0.28 1.47 -8.02
C LEU A 207 0.96 0.67 -9.14
N ALA A 208 2.25 0.37 -9.04
CA ALA A 208 3.05 -0.31 -10.06
C ALA A 208 2.97 -1.84 -9.97
#